data_d201ee665d2d42182afabb172db084ad
#
_entry.id   d201ee665d2d42182afabb172db084ad
#
_cell.length_a   1.000
_cell.length_b   1.000
_cell.length_c   1.000
_cell.angle_alpha   90.00
_cell.angle_beta   90.00
_cell.angle_gamma   90.00
#
_symmetry.space_group_name_H-M   'P 1'
#
loop_
_entity.id
_entity.type
_entity.pdbx_description
1 polymer ?
#
loop_
_entity_poly.entity_id
_entity_poly.type
_entity_poly.pdbx_seq_one_letter_code
_entity_poly.pdbx_strand_id
1 'polypeptide(L)'
;MAERSLMLVLHDVAPETWPDYRPFVEAVDALGQIPICWLVVPDFHRRNRLDDHVDFRRLLDGRLARGDELILHGFYHADEAPSPRTPRDWFMRRVFTHEGEFYPLSREESARRLQRGIELFQRHQWPLHGFVAPAWLLGPGARQALAATGLTYTSDPGHFYLLPDYRTVDAPGVVWSARSAWRRGMSRLVSERMLRRHQQSPVLRLGLHPVDMRHGFSRQYWLDLLTRLLADGRNTTVSDVIVSGQAHRKRY
;
A
#
# COMPACT_ATOMS: atom_id res chain seq x y z
N MET A 1 22.07 19.10 1.55
CA MET A 1 21.35 18.29 0.55
C MET A 1 19.95 18.03 1.09
N ALA A 2 18.91 18.09 0.25
CA ALA A 2 17.56 17.75 0.72
C ALA A 2 17.55 16.28 1.19
N GLU A 3 16.88 16.03 2.31
CA GLU A 3 16.73 14.69 2.86
C GLU A 3 15.93 13.81 1.88
N ARG A 4 16.46 12.64 1.52
CA ARG A 4 15.82 11.69 0.61
C ARG A 4 15.21 10.53 1.41
N SER A 5 13.90 10.43 1.36
CA SER A 5 13.14 9.42 2.08
C SER A 5 12.91 8.15 1.26
N LEU A 6 12.89 7.00 1.94
CA LEU A 6 12.58 5.68 1.39
C LEU A 6 11.45 5.06 2.21
N MET A 7 10.44 4.55 1.53
CA MET A 7 9.33 3.86 2.17
C MET A 7 9.25 2.43 1.67
N LEU A 8 9.15 1.48 2.59
CA LEU A 8 8.88 0.08 2.30
C LEU A 8 7.39 -0.19 2.54
N VAL A 9 6.67 -0.62 1.52
CA VAL A 9 5.22 -0.76 1.53
C VAL A 9 4.83 -2.18 1.17
N LEU A 10 4.15 -2.88 2.08
CA LEU A 10 3.61 -4.22 1.84
C LEU A 10 2.12 -4.10 1.49
N HIS A 11 1.75 -4.54 0.29
CA HIS A 11 0.38 -4.58 -0.19
C HIS A 11 -0.34 -5.87 0.26
N ASP A 12 -1.67 -5.87 0.22
CA ASP A 12 -2.50 -7.07 0.42
C ASP A 12 -2.18 -7.83 1.71
N VAL A 13 -1.89 -7.08 2.79
CA VAL A 13 -1.51 -7.66 4.07
C VAL A 13 -2.75 -8.22 4.77
N ALA A 14 -2.76 -9.54 4.95
CA ALA A 14 -3.82 -10.30 5.59
C ALA A 14 -3.23 -11.55 6.28
N PRO A 15 -3.96 -12.21 7.20
CA PRO A 15 -3.49 -13.46 7.80
C PRO A 15 -3.11 -14.52 6.76
N GLU A 16 -3.86 -14.61 5.64
CA GLU A 16 -3.60 -15.54 4.53
C GLU A 16 -2.29 -15.25 3.79
N THR A 17 -1.92 -13.98 3.64
CA THR A 17 -0.76 -13.55 2.87
C THR A 17 0.50 -13.39 3.74
N TRP A 18 0.36 -13.35 5.06
CA TRP A 18 1.48 -13.20 5.99
C TRP A 18 2.58 -14.25 5.83
N PRO A 19 2.29 -15.55 5.62
CA PRO A 19 3.34 -16.55 5.40
C PRO A 19 4.27 -16.24 4.22
N ASP A 20 3.77 -15.59 3.18
CA ASP A 20 4.58 -15.16 2.03
C ASP A 20 5.56 -14.04 2.43
N TYR A 21 5.11 -13.08 3.25
CA TYR A 21 5.90 -11.93 3.68
C TYR A 21 6.90 -12.23 4.78
N ARG A 22 6.58 -13.17 5.65
CA ARG A 22 7.34 -13.43 6.88
C ARG A 22 8.85 -13.55 6.66
N PRO A 23 9.38 -14.36 5.73
CA PRO A 23 10.82 -14.48 5.55
C PRO A 23 11.50 -13.19 5.09
N PHE A 24 10.78 -12.35 4.33
CA PHE A 24 11.28 -11.05 3.89
C PHE A 24 11.32 -10.05 5.05
N VAL A 25 10.26 -9.97 5.84
CA VAL A 25 10.19 -9.06 7.00
C VAL A 25 11.25 -9.42 8.04
N GLU A 26 11.44 -10.71 8.32
CA GLU A 26 12.51 -11.19 9.22
C GLU A 26 13.91 -10.78 8.71
N ALA A 27 14.14 -10.85 7.40
CA ALA A 27 15.39 -10.39 6.80
C ALA A 27 15.57 -8.86 6.87
N VAL A 28 14.50 -8.09 6.70
CA VAL A 28 14.52 -6.63 6.87
C VAL A 28 14.81 -6.27 8.33
N ASP A 29 14.19 -6.96 9.28
CA ASP A 29 14.43 -6.74 10.72
C ASP A 29 15.90 -7.01 11.11
N ALA A 30 16.56 -7.96 10.43
CA ALA A 30 17.98 -8.23 10.64
C ALA A 30 18.91 -7.11 10.11
N LEU A 31 18.44 -6.26 9.18
CA LEU A 31 19.20 -5.09 8.71
C LEU A 31 19.15 -3.92 9.71
N GLY A 32 18.18 -3.92 10.63
CA GLY A 32 18.03 -2.87 11.63
C GLY A 32 16.56 -2.45 11.83
N GLN A 33 16.38 -1.32 12.50
CA GLN A 33 15.04 -0.78 12.74
C GLN A 33 14.56 0.01 11.52
N ILE A 34 14.01 -0.69 10.53
CA ILE A 34 13.47 -0.13 9.29
C ILE A 34 11.94 -0.15 9.40
N PRO A 35 11.26 1.01 9.49
CA PRO A 35 9.80 1.06 9.54
C PRO A 35 9.18 0.63 8.22
N ILE A 36 8.07 -0.08 8.31
CA ILE A 36 7.33 -0.65 7.19
C ILE A 36 5.89 -0.12 7.20
N CYS A 37 5.36 0.24 6.03
CA CYS A 37 3.94 0.53 5.83
C CYS A 37 3.20 -0.74 5.44
N TRP A 38 2.20 -1.14 6.21
CA TRP A 38 1.41 -2.35 6.03
C TRP A 38 0.03 -1.99 5.49
N LEU A 39 -0.26 -2.31 4.24
CA LEU A 39 -1.57 -2.11 3.64
C LEU A 39 -2.48 -3.27 4.03
N VAL A 40 -3.24 -3.09 5.11
CA VAL A 40 -4.02 -4.14 5.79
C VAL A 40 -5.41 -4.29 5.17
N VAL A 41 -5.77 -5.52 4.81
CA VAL A 41 -7.09 -5.88 4.30
C VAL A 41 -7.92 -6.52 5.42
N PRO A 42 -9.08 -5.93 5.82
CA PRO A 42 -9.90 -6.40 6.93
C PRO A 42 -10.49 -7.81 6.77
N ASP A 43 -10.92 -8.16 5.57
CA ASP A 43 -11.58 -9.46 5.28
C ASP A 43 -11.20 -9.93 3.88
N PHE A 44 -9.97 -10.43 3.74
CA PHE A 44 -9.37 -10.76 2.45
C PHE A 44 -10.21 -11.80 1.70
N HIS A 45 -10.74 -11.41 0.55
CA HIS A 45 -11.62 -12.21 -0.31
C HIS A 45 -12.85 -12.81 0.40
N ARG A 46 -13.37 -12.17 1.47
CA ARG A 46 -14.49 -12.63 2.33
C ARG A 46 -14.25 -14.00 3.01
N ARG A 47 -13.03 -14.42 3.12
CA ARG A 47 -12.66 -15.75 3.64
C ARG A 47 -11.65 -15.71 4.76
N ASN A 48 -11.02 -14.55 4.96
CA ASN A 48 -9.91 -14.42 5.88
C ASN A 48 -10.04 -13.14 6.69
N ARG A 49 -11.00 -13.16 7.63
CA ARG A 49 -11.29 -12.01 8.51
C ARG A 49 -10.16 -11.83 9.51
N LEU A 50 -9.62 -10.64 9.56
CA LEU A 50 -8.54 -10.28 10.48
C LEU A 50 -8.94 -10.50 11.95
N ASP A 51 -10.20 -10.23 12.31
CA ASP A 51 -10.72 -10.41 13.67
C ASP A 51 -10.65 -11.88 14.15
N ASP A 52 -10.64 -12.86 13.26
CA ASP A 52 -10.60 -14.28 13.61
C ASP A 52 -9.16 -14.79 13.89
N HIS A 53 -8.13 -13.95 13.66
CA HIS A 53 -6.70 -14.32 13.74
C HIS A 53 -5.95 -13.56 14.83
N VAL A 54 -6.08 -14.01 16.08
CA VAL A 54 -5.50 -13.35 17.27
C VAL A 54 -3.99 -13.16 17.16
N ASP A 55 -3.26 -14.18 16.70
CA ASP A 55 -1.79 -14.11 16.61
C ASP A 55 -1.33 -13.13 15.55
N PHE A 56 -2.08 -13.01 14.45
CA PHE A 56 -1.78 -12.02 13.42
C PHE A 56 -2.04 -10.59 13.92
N ARG A 57 -3.10 -10.38 14.72
CA ARG A 57 -3.33 -9.07 15.36
C ARG A 57 -2.21 -8.70 16.32
N ARG A 58 -1.75 -9.66 17.17
CA ARG A 58 -0.59 -9.44 18.05
C ARG A 58 0.68 -9.11 17.27
N LEU A 59 0.87 -9.73 16.11
CA LEU A 59 1.96 -9.35 15.22
C LEU A 59 1.84 -7.87 14.82
N LEU A 60 0.68 -7.42 14.35
CA LEU A 60 0.46 -6.03 13.95
C LEU A 60 0.64 -5.05 15.12
N ASP A 61 0.18 -5.40 16.32
CA ASP A 61 0.44 -4.62 17.55
C ASP A 61 1.95 -4.47 17.80
N GLY A 62 2.69 -5.56 17.69
CA GLY A 62 4.15 -5.55 17.82
C GLY A 62 4.84 -4.71 16.74
N ARG A 63 4.31 -4.70 15.51
CA ARG A 63 4.85 -3.89 14.40
C ARG A 63 4.61 -2.39 14.64
N LEU A 64 3.43 -2.01 15.10
CA LEU A 64 3.13 -0.63 15.51
C LEU A 64 4.08 -0.15 16.62
N ALA A 65 4.34 -0.99 17.64
CA ALA A 65 5.26 -0.67 18.73
C ALA A 65 6.71 -0.46 18.24
N ARG A 66 7.08 -0.98 17.06
CA ARG A 66 8.39 -0.79 16.42
C ARG A 66 8.47 0.45 15.52
N GLY A 67 7.35 1.19 15.35
CA GLY A 67 7.28 2.37 14.50
C GLY A 67 6.79 2.12 13.07
N ASP A 68 6.22 0.96 12.80
CA ASP A 68 5.56 0.66 11.54
C ASP A 68 4.22 1.43 11.44
N GLU A 69 3.69 1.56 10.24
CA GLU A 69 2.39 2.16 9.97
C GLU A 69 1.43 1.13 9.41
N LEU A 70 0.20 1.07 9.95
CA LEU A 70 -0.90 0.30 9.38
C LEU A 70 -1.81 1.23 8.57
N ILE A 71 -2.14 0.82 7.35
CA ILE A 71 -2.94 1.58 6.39
C ILE A 71 -4.09 0.69 5.93
N LEU A 72 -5.31 1.24 5.86
CA LEU A 72 -6.45 0.49 5.36
C LEU A 72 -6.36 0.25 3.85
N HIS A 73 -6.48 -1.01 3.40
CA HIS A 73 -6.35 -1.43 2.00
C HIS A 73 -7.61 -2.12 1.46
N GLY A 74 -8.59 -1.31 1.05
CA GLY A 74 -9.92 -1.85 0.74
C GLY A 74 -10.60 -2.42 1.98
N PHE A 75 -11.59 -3.30 1.76
CA PHE A 75 -12.21 -4.08 2.82
C PHE A 75 -12.16 -5.59 2.52
N TYR A 76 -12.50 -5.96 1.27
CA TYR A 76 -12.49 -7.36 0.80
C TYR A 76 -11.38 -7.67 -0.21
N HIS A 77 -10.78 -6.64 -0.80
CA HIS A 77 -9.80 -6.77 -1.88
C HIS A 77 -10.33 -7.57 -3.10
N ALA A 78 -11.62 -7.43 -3.40
CA ALA A 78 -12.30 -8.14 -4.47
C ALA A 78 -13.31 -7.25 -5.20
N ASP A 79 -13.29 -7.29 -6.54
CA ASP A 79 -14.33 -6.64 -7.36
C ASP A 79 -15.55 -7.57 -7.47
N GLU A 80 -16.57 -7.28 -6.67
CA GLU A 80 -17.84 -8.03 -6.59
C GLU A 80 -19.01 -7.27 -7.24
N ALA A 81 -18.75 -6.15 -7.87
CA ALA A 81 -19.83 -5.38 -8.49
C ALA A 81 -20.44 -6.13 -9.67
N PRO A 82 -21.71 -5.84 -10.02
CA PRO A 82 -22.36 -6.39 -11.20
C PRO A 82 -21.53 -6.21 -12.48
N SER A 83 -21.92 -6.94 -13.53
CA SER A 83 -21.20 -6.91 -14.82
C SER A 83 -20.91 -5.48 -15.29
N PRO A 84 -19.75 -5.25 -15.90
CA PRO A 84 -19.36 -3.93 -16.41
C PRO A 84 -20.39 -3.37 -17.38
N ARG A 85 -20.66 -2.05 -17.29
CA ARG A 85 -21.69 -1.37 -18.08
C ARG A 85 -21.13 -0.67 -19.32
N THR A 86 -19.83 -0.38 -19.35
CA THR A 86 -19.17 0.30 -20.47
C THR A 86 -17.91 -0.46 -20.90
N PRO A 87 -17.43 -0.30 -22.15
CA PRO A 87 -16.18 -0.90 -22.61
C PRO A 87 -14.97 -0.53 -21.72
N ARG A 88 -14.90 0.71 -21.25
CA ARG A 88 -13.86 1.18 -20.34
C ARG A 88 -13.95 0.47 -18.98
N ASP A 89 -15.13 0.34 -18.43
CA ASP A 89 -15.40 -0.37 -17.18
C ASP A 89 -15.03 -1.86 -17.32
N TRP A 90 -15.41 -2.47 -18.45
CA TRP A 90 -15.04 -3.85 -18.78
C TRP A 90 -13.51 -4.02 -18.82
N PHE A 91 -12.80 -3.14 -19.52
CA PHE A 91 -11.34 -3.19 -19.61
C PHE A 91 -10.70 -3.06 -18.22
N MET A 92 -11.10 -2.06 -17.43
CA MET A 92 -10.55 -1.82 -16.09
C MET A 92 -10.79 -2.97 -15.13
N ARG A 93 -11.96 -3.62 -15.19
CA ARG A 93 -12.41 -4.63 -14.22
C ARG A 93 -12.17 -6.07 -14.67
N ARG A 94 -11.90 -6.34 -15.92
CA ARG A 94 -11.75 -7.70 -16.48
C ARG A 94 -10.41 -7.95 -17.16
N VAL A 95 -9.77 -6.90 -17.63
CA VAL A 95 -8.48 -7.00 -18.34
C VAL A 95 -7.35 -6.47 -17.48
N PHE A 96 -7.53 -5.28 -16.89
CA PHE A 96 -6.50 -4.65 -16.07
C PHE A 96 -6.36 -5.34 -14.71
N THR A 97 -7.46 -5.55 -13.97
CA THR A 97 -7.45 -6.24 -12.66
C THR A 97 -8.83 -6.73 -12.25
N HIS A 98 -8.87 -7.77 -11.42
CA HIS A 98 -10.09 -8.23 -10.72
C HIS A 98 -10.14 -7.75 -9.26
N GLU A 99 -9.18 -6.93 -8.82
CA GLU A 99 -8.99 -6.50 -7.44
C GLU A 99 -9.50 -5.08 -7.19
N GLY A 100 -10.04 -4.41 -8.22
CA GLY A 100 -10.48 -3.01 -8.16
C GLY A 100 -11.76 -2.77 -7.36
N GLU A 101 -11.77 -3.22 -6.08
CA GLU A 101 -12.94 -3.17 -5.19
C GLU A 101 -13.67 -1.82 -5.19
N PHE A 102 -12.94 -0.71 -5.06
CA PHE A 102 -13.50 0.63 -4.91
C PHE A 102 -13.75 1.38 -6.24
N TYR A 103 -13.47 0.76 -7.36
CA TYR A 103 -13.68 1.40 -8.66
C TYR A 103 -15.17 1.50 -9.05
N PRO A 104 -15.98 0.42 -8.96
CA PRO A 104 -17.37 0.42 -9.40
C PRO A 104 -18.37 0.86 -8.32
N LEU A 105 -17.95 1.07 -7.08
CA LEU A 105 -18.87 1.30 -5.97
C LEU A 105 -19.53 2.66 -6.02
N SER A 106 -20.81 2.72 -5.57
CA SER A 106 -21.49 3.98 -5.28
C SER A 106 -20.83 4.68 -4.08
N ARG A 107 -21.15 5.95 -3.87
CA ARG A 107 -20.70 6.72 -2.70
C ARG A 107 -21.14 6.05 -1.39
N GLU A 108 -22.37 5.61 -1.32
CA GLU A 108 -22.98 5.01 -0.13
C GLU A 108 -22.30 3.67 0.22
N GLU A 109 -22.08 2.80 -0.78
CA GLU A 109 -21.41 1.52 -0.55
C GLU A 109 -19.93 1.71 -0.19
N SER A 110 -19.27 2.65 -0.84
CA SER A 110 -17.89 3.02 -0.49
C SER A 110 -17.80 3.55 0.93
N ALA A 111 -18.73 4.42 1.34
CA ALA A 111 -18.78 4.95 2.70
C ALA A 111 -18.98 3.83 3.74
N ARG A 112 -19.89 2.87 3.46
CA ARG A 112 -20.11 1.72 4.36
C ARG A 112 -18.86 0.87 4.53
N ARG A 113 -18.14 0.55 3.44
CA ARG A 113 -16.91 -0.26 3.52
C ARG A 113 -15.77 0.48 4.22
N LEU A 114 -15.59 1.76 3.90
CA LEU A 114 -14.59 2.61 4.58
C LEU A 114 -14.90 2.68 6.08
N GLN A 115 -16.15 2.94 6.46
CA GLN A 115 -16.55 3.04 7.86
C GLN A 115 -16.28 1.73 8.62
N ARG A 116 -16.63 0.59 8.05
CA ARG A 116 -16.33 -0.73 8.65
C ARG A 116 -14.84 -0.96 8.85
N GLY A 117 -14.01 -0.55 7.88
CA GLY A 117 -12.56 -0.62 8.00
C GLY A 117 -12.02 0.29 9.11
N ILE A 118 -12.50 1.54 9.17
CA ILE A 118 -12.15 2.50 10.22
C ILE A 118 -12.55 1.96 11.60
N GLU A 119 -13.76 1.43 11.75
CA GLU A 119 -14.24 0.83 13.00
C GLU A 119 -13.40 -0.36 13.45
N LEU A 120 -12.91 -1.17 12.51
CA LEU A 120 -11.98 -2.27 12.84
C LEU A 120 -10.69 -1.73 13.45
N PHE A 121 -10.08 -0.72 12.83
CA PHE A 121 -8.86 -0.10 13.36
C PHE A 121 -9.12 0.54 14.74
N GLN A 122 -10.24 1.23 14.91
CA GLN A 122 -10.64 1.83 16.19
C GLN A 122 -10.81 0.79 17.30
N ARG A 123 -11.48 -0.35 17.01
CA ARG A 123 -11.64 -1.45 17.98
C ARG A 123 -10.32 -2.01 18.48
N HIS A 124 -9.32 -2.07 17.62
CA HIS A 124 -7.97 -2.53 17.99
C HIS A 124 -7.05 -1.40 18.47
N GLN A 125 -7.56 -0.17 18.56
CA GLN A 125 -6.78 1.01 18.96
C GLN A 125 -5.56 1.26 18.04
N TRP A 126 -5.66 0.86 16.78
CA TRP A 126 -4.63 1.11 15.79
C TRP A 126 -4.78 2.51 15.19
N PRO A 127 -3.72 3.33 15.18
CA PRO A 127 -3.72 4.59 14.46
C PRO A 127 -4.02 4.36 12.98
N LEU A 128 -4.94 5.16 12.42
CA LEU A 128 -5.27 5.09 11.00
C LEU A 128 -5.26 6.48 10.38
N HIS A 129 -4.30 6.71 9.50
CA HIS A 129 -4.13 7.99 8.81
C HIS A 129 -4.49 7.91 7.34
N GLY A 130 -4.26 6.78 6.69
CA GLY A 130 -4.40 6.61 5.25
C GLY A 130 -5.30 5.46 4.81
N PHE A 131 -5.77 5.62 3.57
CA PHE A 131 -6.47 4.57 2.82
C PHE A 131 -5.82 4.40 1.45
N VAL A 132 -5.55 3.18 1.02
CA VAL A 132 -5.11 2.88 -0.34
C VAL A 132 -6.09 1.91 -0.99
N ALA A 133 -6.66 2.31 -2.12
CA ALA A 133 -7.60 1.45 -2.83
C ALA A 133 -6.86 0.25 -3.46
N PRO A 134 -7.43 -0.97 -3.43
CA PRO A 134 -6.92 -2.11 -4.16
C PRO A 134 -6.69 -1.77 -5.64
N ALA A 135 -5.57 -2.24 -6.18
CA ALA A 135 -5.08 -1.91 -7.53
C ALA A 135 -4.99 -0.38 -7.82
N TRP A 136 -5.00 0.47 -6.79
CA TRP A 136 -5.07 1.95 -6.87
C TRP A 136 -6.29 2.48 -7.63
N LEU A 137 -7.33 1.65 -7.77
CA LEU A 137 -8.56 2.00 -8.49
C LEU A 137 -9.60 2.62 -7.57
N LEU A 138 -9.68 3.94 -7.58
CA LEU A 138 -10.62 4.73 -6.79
C LEU A 138 -11.63 5.41 -7.71
N GLY A 139 -12.87 4.89 -7.77
CA GLY A 139 -13.94 5.44 -8.57
C GLY A 139 -14.49 6.77 -8.04
N PRO A 140 -15.34 7.49 -8.82
CA PRO A 140 -15.88 8.80 -8.42
C PRO A 140 -16.65 8.75 -7.10
N GLY A 141 -17.50 7.75 -6.90
CA GLY A 141 -18.26 7.57 -5.65
C GLY A 141 -17.35 7.32 -4.45
N ALA A 142 -16.35 6.46 -4.64
CA ALA A 142 -15.35 6.16 -3.61
C ALA A 142 -14.49 7.39 -3.25
N ARG A 143 -14.11 8.22 -4.23
CA ARG A 143 -13.41 9.48 -3.97
C ARG A 143 -14.22 10.43 -3.08
N GLN A 144 -15.53 10.58 -3.37
CA GLN A 144 -16.41 11.42 -2.57
C GLN A 144 -16.57 10.88 -1.14
N ALA A 145 -16.75 9.56 -1.00
CA ALA A 145 -16.87 8.91 0.30
C ALA A 145 -15.59 9.09 1.13
N LEU A 146 -14.43 8.87 0.50
CA LEU A 146 -13.13 8.96 1.17
C LEU A 146 -12.83 10.37 1.67
N ALA A 147 -13.17 11.41 0.89
CA ALA A 147 -13.01 12.80 1.30
C ALA A 147 -13.80 13.17 2.57
N ALA A 148 -14.83 12.40 2.92
CA ALA A 148 -15.69 12.62 4.09
C ALA A 148 -15.29 11.80 5.31
N THR A 149 -14.23 10.97 5.25
CA THR A 149 -13.86 10.05 6.34
C THR A 149 -13.05 10.67 7.48
N GLY A 150 -12.40 11.81 7.24
CA GLY A 150 -11.42 12.39 8.17
C GLY A 150 -10.02 11.78 8.05
N LEU A 151 -9.79 10.81 7.17
CA LEU A 151 -8.45 10.31 6.86
C LEU A 151 -7.61 11.41 6.19
N THR A 152 -6.30 11.34 6.35
CA THR A 152 -5.39 12.40 5.91
C THR A 152 -4.88 12.23 4.50
N TYR A 153 -4.79 10.99 3.99
CA TYR A 153 -4.28 10.73 2.65
C TYR A 153 -4.82 9.46 1.99
N THR A 154 -4.66 9.41 0.68
CA THR A 154 -4.67 8.22 -0.16
C THR A 154 -3.49 8.25 -1.12
N SER A 155 -3.24 7.17 -1.87
CA SER A 155 -2.13 7.13 -2.84
C SER A 155 -2.45 6.37 -4.12
N ASP A 156 -1.69 6.67 -5.17
CA ASP A 156 -1.52 5.87 -6.37
C ASP A 156 -0.04 5.50 -6.58
N PRO A 157 0.37 4.83 -7.66
CA PRO A 157 1.78 4.48 -7.86
C PRO A 157 2.75 5.66 -7.92
N GLY A 158 2.29 6.87 -8.26
CA GLY A 158 3.15 8.06 -8.42
C GLY A 158 3.09 9.06 -7.27
N HIS A 159 1.98 9.09 -6.54
CA HIS A 159 1.66 10.22 -5.68
C HIS A 159 0.97 9.81 -4.37
N PHE A 160 1.10 10.67 -3.36
CA PHE A 160 0.09 10.80 -2.30
C PHE A 160 -0.90 11.91 -2.68
N TYR A 161 -2.13 11.73 -2.24
CA TYR A 161 -3.20 12.72 -2.33
C TYR A 161 -3.67 13.08 -0.93
N LEU A 162 -3.44 14.33 -0.53
CA LEU A 162 -3.86 14.83 0.77
C LEU A 162 -5.37 15.09 0.77
N LEU A 163 -6.06 14.54 1.76
CA LEU A 163 -7.50 14.68 1.89
C LEU A 163 -7.87 15.91 2.75
N PRO A 164 -9.05 16.49 2.57
CA PRO A 164 -10.09 16.09 1.63
C PRO A 164 -9.92 16.57 0.19
N ASP A 165 -8.98 17.48 -0.07
CA ASP A 165 -8.86 18.26 -1.32
C ASP A 165 -8.13 17.51 -2.45
N TYR A 166 -7.62 16.30 -2.19
CA TYR A 166 -6.82 15.51 -3.12
C TYR A 166 -5.57 16.26 -3.65
N ARG A 167 -4.99 17.13 -2.84
CA ARG A 167 -3.75 17.81 -3.19
C ARG A 167 -2.60 16.82 -3.35
N THR A 168 -1.92 16.90 -4.49
CA THR A 168 -0.90 15.93 -4.88
C THR A 168 0.45 16.21 -4.22
N VAL A 169 1.12 15.13 -3.80
CA VAL A 169 2.52 15.11 -3.35
C VAL A 169 3.25 14.02 -4.14
N ASP A 170 4.30 14.40 -4.86
CA ASP A 170 5.10 13.45 -5.64
C ASP A 170 5.80 12.44 -4.74
N ALA A 171 5.53 11.17 -4.96
CA ALA A 171 6.11 10.06 -4.23
C ALA A 171 6.12 8.80 -5.12
N PRO A 172 6.99 8.75 -6.13
CA PRO A 172 7.02 7.63 -7.06
C PRO A 172 7.29 6.30 -6.38
N GLY A 173 6.54 5.29 -6.81
CA GLY A 173 6.64 3.91 -6.35
C GLY A 173 7.31 3.01 -7.37
N VAL A 174 8.20 2.16 -6.93
CA VAL A 174 8.72 1.03 -7.70
C VAL A 174 7.93 -0.21 -7.29
N VAL A 175 7.25 -0.81 -8.24
CA VAL A 175 6.39 -1.98 -8.05
C VAL A 175 6.85 -3.09 -8.97
N TRP A 176 6.77 -4.33 -8.50
CA TRP A 176 7.15 -5.52 -9.25
C TRP A 176 5.91 -6.27 -9.73
N SER A 177 6.04 -7.06 -10.79
CA SER A 177 5.00 -7.98 -11.23
C SER A 177 5.57 -9.40 -11.37
N ALA A 178 5.33 -10.24 -10.38
CA ALA A 178 5.82 -11.63 -10.34
C ALA A 178 4.85 -12.66 -10.93
N ARG A 179 3.71 -12.24 -11.51
CA ARG A 179 2.63 -13.13 -12.00
C ARG A 179 3.08 -14.14 -13.08
N SER A 180 4.18 -13.88 -13.80
CA SER A 180 4.73 -14.84 -14.77
C SER A 180 6.25 -14.73 -14.87
N ALA A 181 6.93 -15.80 -15.34
CA ALA A 181 8.39 -15.84 -15.43
C ALA A 181 8.99 -14.71 -16.28
N TRP A 182 8.41 -14.44 -17.46
CA TRP A 182 8.87 -13.36 -18.32
C TRP A 182 8.61 -11.98 -17.70
N ARG A 183 7.48 -11.79 -16.98
CA ARG A 183 7.19 -10.56 -16.25
C ARG A 183 8.17 -10.33 -15.12
N ARG A 184 8.63 -11.37 -14.42
CA ARG A 184 9.68 -11.24 -13.39
C ARG A 184 10.98 -10.71 -13.99
N GLY A 185 11.43 -11.24 -15.13
CA GLY A 185 12.61 -10.73 -15.83
C GLY A 185 12.44 -9.28 -16.31
N MET A 186 11.31 -8.97 -16.94
CA MET A 186 10.98 -7.60 -17.37
C MET A 186 10.83 -6.64 -16.20
N SER A 187 10.29 -7.08 -15.08
CA SER A 187 10.10 -6.23 -13.88
C SER A 187 11.42 -5.71 -13.36
N ARG A 188 12.49 -6.50 -13.37
CA ARG A 188 13.82 -6.03 -12.99
C ARG A 188 14.29 -4.86 -13.87
N LEU A 189 14.18 -4.99 -15.18
CA LEU A 189 14.57 -3.92 -16.13
C LEU A 189 13.72 -2.65 -15.93
N VAL A 190 12.40 -2.84 -15.77
CA VAL A 190 11.46 -1.73 -15.52
C VAL A 190 11.77 -1.06 -14.19
N SER A 191 11.97 -1.83 -13.12
CA SER A 191 12.32 -1.29 -11.80
C SER A 191 13.63 -0.51 -11.83
N GLU A 192 14.69 -1.05 -12.44
CA GLU A 192 15.97 -0.34 -12.57
C GLU A 192 15.86 0.93 -13.43
N ARG A 193 15.00 0.94 -14.46
CA ARG A 193 14.71 2.15 -15.23
C ARG A 193 13.95 3.19 -14.40
N MET A 194 12.95 2.76 -13.63
CA MET A 194 12.20 3.64 -12.74
C MET A 194 13.11 4.21 -11.64
N LEU A 195 13.95 3.38 -11.03
CA LEU A 195 14.92 3.82 -10.04
C LEU A 195 15.86 4.90 -10.59
N ARG A 196 16.43 4.70 -11.78
CA ARG A 196 17.27 5.71 -12.44
C ARG A 196 16.51 7.01 -12.70
N ARG A 197 15.25 6.91 -13.15
CA ARG A 197 14.40 8.08 -13.40
C ARG A 197 14.11 8.87 -12.11
N HIS A 198 13.93 8.16 -11.00
CA HIS A 198 13.50 8.74 -9.72
C HIS A 198 14.61 8.77 -8.65
N GLN A 199 15.88 8.59 -9.06
CA GLN A 199 16.99 8.56 -8.12
C GLN A 199 17.13 9.85 -7.28
N GLN A 200 16.72 11.00 -7.84
CA GLN A 200 16.74 12.30 -7.18
C GLN A 200 15.40 12.67 -6.50
N SER A 201 14.38 11.82 -6.60
CA SER A 201 13.09 12.11 -5.96
C SER A 201 13.24 12.19 -4.44
N PRO A 202 12.65 13.22 -3.79
CA PRO A 202 12.71 13.37 -2.34
C PRO A 202 12.12 12.17 -1.60
N VAL A 203 11.08 11.57 -2.16
CA VAL A 203 10.43 10.37 -1.63
C VAL A 203 10.46 9.27 -2.69
N LEU A 204 10.82 8.06 -2.30
CA LEU A 204 10.75 6.86 -3.13
C LEU A 204 10.04 5.77 -2.34
N ARG A 205 9.11 5.06 -2.98
CA ARG A 205 8.38 3.95 -2.36
C ARG A 205 8.74 2.63 -3.03
N LEU A 206 8.96 1.58 -2.23
CA LEU A 206 9.09 0.20 -2.70
C LEU A 206 7.80 -0.53 -2.35
N GLY A 207 6.98 -0.85 -3.36
CA GLY A 207 5.70 -1.52 -3.21
C GLY A 207 5.81 -3.01 -3.52
N LEU A 208 5.61 -3.85 -2.51
CA LEU A 208 5.75 -5.29 -2.57
C LEU A 208 4.40 -5.98 -2.44
N HIS A 209 4.19 -7.05 -3.22
CA HIS A 209 2.99 -7.89 -3.13
C HIS A 209 3.33 -9.30 -2.64
N PRO A 210 2.38 -10.04 -2.04
CA PRO A 210 2.64 -11.39 -1.52
C PRO A 210 3.22 -12.34 -2.58
N VAL A 211 2.71 -12.25 -3.82
CA VAL A 211 3.18 -13.07 -4.95
C VAL A 211 4.67 -12.87 -5.25
N ASP A 212 5.22 -11.68 -5.01
CA ASP A 212 6.65 -11.39 -5.20
C ASP A 212 7.50 -12.14 -4.18
N MET A 213 6.96 -12.31 -2.98
CA MET A 213 7.64 -12.92 -1.86
C MET A 213 7.69 -14.45 -1.92
N ARG A 214 6.85 -15.09 -2.73
CA ARG A 214 6.87 -16.55 -2.98
C ARG A 214 8.14 -17.00 -3.70
N HIS A 215 8.80 -16.10 -4.43
CA HIS A 215 9.97 -16.41 -5.24
C HIS A 215 11.26 -15.88 -4.60
N GLY A 216 12.21 -16.78 -4.29
CA GLY A 216 13.51 -16.42 -3.69
C GLY A 216 14.25 -15.35 -4.48
N PHE A 217 14.23 -15.43 -5.82
CA PHE A 217 14.82 -14.42 -6.69
C PHE A 217 14.24 -13.00 -6.48
N SER A 218 12.92 -12.88 -6.36
CA SER A 218 12.28 -11.57 -6.12
C SER A 218 12.57 -11.06 -4.72
N ARG A 219 12.51 -11.94 -3.70
CA ARG A 219 12.87 -11.56 -2.33
C ARG A 219 14.28 -11.02 -2.24
N GLN A 220 15.25 -11.74 -2.83
CA GLN A 220 16.65 -11.31 -2.82
C GLN A 220 16.84 -9.98 -3.54
N TYR A 221 16.22 -9.81 -4.71
CA TYR A 221 16.25 -8.52 -5.42
C TYR A 221 15.78 -7.36 -4.57
N TRP A 222 14.65 -7.51 -3.85
CA TRP A 222 14.11 -6.47 -2.99
C TRP A 222 15.00 -6.16 -1.79
N LEU A 223 15.61 -7.17 -1.18
CA LEU A 223 16.59 -7.00 -0.09
C LEU A 223 17.85 -6.27 -0.57
N ASP A 224 18.41 -6.70 -1.70
CA ASP A 224 19.57 -6.06 -2.30
C ASP A 224 19.28 -4.60 -2.67
N LEU A 225 18.10 -4.34 -3.24
CA LEU A 225 17.66 -2.99 -3.58
C LEU A 225 17.51 -2.11 -2.35
N LEU A 226 16.85 -2.60 -1.31
CA LEU A 226 16.69 -1.90 -0.04
C LEU A 226 18.05 -1.54 0.54
N THR A 227 18.96 -2.51 0.66
CA THR A 227 20.31 -2.32 1.18
C THR A 227 21.10 -1.29 0.36
N ARG A 228 21.02 -1.35 -0.97
CA ARG A 228 21.65 -0.37 -1.86
C ARG A 228 21.13 1.04 -1.64
N LEU A 229 19.80 1.22 -1.54
CA LEU A 229 19.18 2.54 -1.36
C LEU A 229 19.50 3.14 0.02
N LEU A 230 19.63 2.31 1.05
CA LEU A 230 20.11 2.75 2.37
C LEU A 230 21.58 3.19 2.32
N ALA A 231 22.43 2.43 1.65
CA ALA A 231 23.84 2.79 1.44
C ALA A 231 24.00 4.08 0.62
N ASP A 232 23.08 4.37 -0.30
CA ASP A 232 22.99 5.63 -1.07
C ASP A 232 22.50 6.82 -0.22
N GLY A 233 22.29 6.65 1.08
CA GLY A 233 21.95 7.71 2.04
C GLY A 233 20.46 8.10 2.01
N ARG A 234 19.54 7.20 1.67
CA ARG A 234 18.11 7.41 1.89
C ARG A 234 17.73 7.04 3.32
N ASN A 235 16.92 7.87 3.96
CA ASN A 235 16.39 7.61 5.29
C ASN A 235 15.02 6.92 5.19
N THR A 236 14.83 5.86 5.97
CA THR A 236 13.54 5.14 6.00
C THR A 236 12.50 5.93 6.76
N THR A 237 11.24 5.86 6.30
CA THR A 237 10.12 6.57 6.89
C THR A 237 8.79 5.88 6.56
N VAL A 238 7.71 6.33 7.18
CA VAL A 238 6.33 5.91 6.92
C VAL A 238 5.52 7.02 6.24
N SER A 239 4.34 6.67 5.69
CA SER A 239 3.51 7.58 4.89
C SER A 239 3.05 8.79 5.70
N ASP A 240 2.62 8.56 6.93
CA ASP A 240 2.09 9.63 7.79
C ASP A 240 3.14 10.75 8.01
N VAL A 241 4.39 10.41 8.25
CA VAL A 241 5.48 11.39 8.42
C VAL A 241 5.65 12.28 7.18
N ILE A 242 5.61 11.67 5.98
CA ILE A 242 5.72 12.43 4.71
C ILE A 242 4.53 13.36 4.53
N VAL A 243 3.33 12.85 4.75
CA VAL A 243 2.07 13.58 4.56
C VAL A 243 1.94 14.74 5.56
N SER A 244 2.19 14.48 6.84
CA SER A 244 2.13 15.48 7.90
C SER A 244 3.16 16.60 7.70
N GLY A 245 4.39 16.26 7.31
CA GLY A 245 5.43 17.24 6.97
C GLY A 245 5.03 18.16 5.80
N GLN A 246 4.30 17.66 4.80
CA GLN A 246 3.80 18.46 3.66
C GLN A 246 2.58 19.32 4.03
N ALA A 247 1.75 18.87 4.98
CA ALA A 247 0.62 19.64 5.47
C ALA A 247 1.07 20.90 6.24
N HIS A 248 2.17 20.82 7.00
CA HIS A 248 2.72 21.94 7.77
C HIS A 248 3.45 22.99 6.91
N ARG A 249 4.16 22.56 5.85
CA ARG A 249 4.94 23.49 4.99
C ARG A 249 4.12 24.54 4.24
N LYS A 250 2.80 24.45 4.18
CA LYS A 250 1.91 25.40 3.47
C LYS A 250 1.04 26.27 4.41
N ARG A 251 1.28 26.25 5.71
CA ARG A 251 0.62 27.20 6.66
C ARG A 251 1.45 28.46 6.91
N TYR A 252 2.59 28.56 6.25
CA TYR A 252 3.50 29.71 6.23
C TYR A 252 3.75 30.11 4.76
#